data_4e1425628d4043a591ee95e8550cf6bf
#
_entry.id   4e1425628d4043a591ee95e8550cf6bf
#
_cell.length_a   1.000
_cell.length_b   1.000
_cell.length_c   1.000
_cell.angle_alpha   90.00
_cell.angle_beta   90.00
_cell.angle_gamma   90.00
#
_symmetry.space_group_name_H-M   'P 1'
#
loop_
_entity.id
_entity.type
_entity.pdbx_description
1 polymer ?
#
loop_
_entity_poly.entity_id
_entity_poly.type
_entity_poly.pdbx_seq_one_letter_code
_entity_poly.pdbx_strand_id
1 'polypeptide(L)'
;MKFILRTLIFIPLMILTVFWTMPFERTGELVCTPTEEDTLVGNPWVDSLMAAMTPDERIGQLIMMDLSGKLKPGDALLNKLERDIDSCHYGGVIMFYGGPARQVALVNRLQARSRVPLMIAQDGEWGLSMRLDSVPKFPRNLALGAISDDGIIYELGAEISRECRHVGVNMDFMPSVDIYDNPANTVIANRSFGSNPKNVARKGCAMMQGMMQNHVFTTAKHFPGHGNTDVDSHEALPVINNTKARLDTFELVPFRHLINNGAPGVMVGHLFIPSLEKNGDKVPSSISKNVIDGILKNELGFKGLVFTDALAMKGVSGSFEGGEVAVRAFEAGVDMLLMPPDGVTAYKALVNARDAGRISQDEIDRRCRKILMAKFEIGLNVYQPISVENIYEELNTEYAAALERKIFEHAVTLVCNKNNLLPIKAMDGKKIAVVAIGKEASRTEFEDVAGQIADSVEVFTVSKSASEATFNAIAAKLTDYDVVIVAFHGGHAYPTSFGTTPAMTKFVDNLAAAKTVVFDVFNSPLCLTKFDSLDKIAAIVVSYEDGKAAREVSARMIFGTLPFLGRLPVGINKNFKEGTGIITKKIVLE
;
A
#
# COMPACT_ATOMS: atom_id res chain seq x y z
N MET A 1 53.56 -53.02 -31.40
CA MET A 1 53.21 -51.61 -31.19
C MET A 1 51.70 -51.54 -30.79
N LYS A 2 51.43 -51.38 -29.52
CA LYS A 2 50.05 -51.43 -28.93
C LYS A 2 49.51 -50.02 -28.83
N PHE A 3 48.39 -49.73 -29.50
CA PHE A 3 47.60 -48.53 -29.30
C PHE A 3 46.64 -48.80 -28.15
N ILE A 4 46.70 -47.93 -27.10
CA ILE A 4 45.77 -47.93 -25.98
C ILE A 4 44.74 -46.83 -26.25
N LEU A 5 43.47 -47.23 -26.48
CA LEU A 5 42.30 -46.37 -26.63
C LEU A 5 41.83 -46.01 -25.25
N ARG A 6 41.90 -44.72 -24.85
CA ARG A 6 41.33 -44.22 -23.63
C ARG A 6 39.88 -43.76 -23.91
N THR A 7 38.93 -44.51 -23.40
CA THR A 7 37.53 -44.17 -23.41
C THR A 7 37.26 -43.14 -22.27
N LEU A 8 36.89 -41.92 -22.61
CA LEU A 8 36.40 -40.91 -21.68
C LEU A 8 34.90 -41.18 -21.41
N ILE A 9 34.57 -41.56 -20.19
CA ILE A 9 33.22 -41.70 -19.70
C ILE A 9 32.78 -40.32 -19.24
N PHE A 10 31.81 -39.68 -19.95
CA PHE A 10 31.08 -38.52 -19.51
C PHE A 10 30.02 -38.97 -18.50
N ILE A 11 30.16 -38.56 -17.23
CA ILE A 11 29.13 -38.67 -16.21
C ILE A 11 28.39 -37.34 -16.21
N PRO A 12 27.08 -37.28 -16.50
CA PRO A 12 26.31 -36.06 -16.33
C PRO A 12 26.11 -35.82 -14.83
N LEU A 13 26.63 -34.69 -14.34
CA LEU A 13 26.39 -34.21 -12.98
C LEU A 13 24.95 -33.73 -12.90
N MET A 14 24.06 -34.57 -12.39
CA MET A 14 22.70 -34.21 -12.02
C MET A 14 22.77 -33.36 -10.76
N ILE A 15 22.68 -32.04 -10.93
CA ILE A 15 22.49 -31.13 -9.78
C ILE A 15 21.05 -31.31 -9.31
N LEU A 16 20.89 -32.13 -8.27
CA LEU A 16 19.62 -32.24 -7.52
C LEU A 16 19.51 -30.97 -6.67
N THR A 17 18.74 -29.98 -7.13
CA THR A 17 18.29 -28.86 -6.28
C THR A 17 17.24 -29.41 -5.33
N VAL A 18 17.68 -29.83 -4.16
CA VAL A 18 16.80 -30.14 -3.03
C VAL A 18 16.32 -28.79 -2.48
N PHE A 19 15.10 -28.38 -2.84
CA PHE A 19 14.40 -27.36 -2.11
C PHE A 19 14.10 -27.88 -0.70
N TRP A 20 14.93 -27.50 0.24
CA TRP A 20 14.65 -27.67 1.65
C TRP A 20 13.53 -26.69 2.02
N THR A 21 12.34 -27.21 2.27
CA THR A 21 11.31 -26.52 3.04
C THR A 21 11.77 -26.51 4.49
N MET A 22 12.58 -25.52 4.85
CA MET A 22 12.84 -25.24 6.25
C MET A 22 11.60 -24.56 6.86
N PRO A 23 11.14 -25.02 8.03
CA PRO A 23 10.22 -24.20 8.82
C PRO A 23 10.92 -22.89 9.14
N PHE A 24 10.20 -21.79 9.00
CA PHE A 24 10.67 -20.43 9.27
C PHE A 24 11.04 -20.27 10.75
N GLU A 25 12.23 -20.71 11.14
CA GLU A 25 12.83 -20.36 12.42
C GLU A 25 13.48 -18.98 12.32
N ARG A 26 12.99 -18.08 13.14
CA ARG A 26 13.49 -16.71 13.32
C ARG A 26 14.99 -16.74 13.67
N THR A 27 15.85 -16.47 12.72
CA THR A 27 17.26 -16.09 12.96
C THR A 27 17.62 -14.87 12.08
N GLY A 28 16.78 -13.83 12.11
CA GLY A 28 17.20 -12.49 11.78
C GLY A 28 17.21 -11.71 13.08
N GLU A 29 18.33 -11.17 13.50
CA GLU A 29 18.34 -10.13 14.51
C GLU A 29 17.38 -9.05 14.03
N LEU A 30 16.28 -8.88 14.76
CA LEU A 30 15.36 -7.77 14.58
C LEU A 30 16.22 -6.51 14.62
N VAL A 31 16.18 -5.71 13.56
CA VAL A 31 16.70 -4.34 13.62
C VAL A 31 15.98 -3.70 14.79
N CYS A 32 16.64 -3.60 15.94
CA CYS A 32 16.09 -2.98 17.13
C CYS A 32 15.77 -1.53 16.78
N THR A 33 14.50 -1.13 16.93
CA THR A 33 14.19 0.29 17.04
C THR A 33 14.96 0.83 18.23
N PRO A 34 15.73 1.94 18.08
CA PRO A 34 16.49 2.51 19.18
C PRO A 34 15.56 2.79 20.36
N THR A 35 15.89 2.29 21.53
CA THR A 35 15.23 2.73 22.77
C THR A 35 15.64 4.18 23.06
N GLU A 36 14.90 4.90 23.91
CA GLU A 36 15.36 6.25 24.35
C GLU A 36 16.76 6.21 24.95
N GLU A 37 17.14 5.11 25.61
CA GLU A 37 18.49 4.88 26.12
C GLU A 37 19.53 4.67 25.00
N ASP A 38 19.17 3.95 23.92
CA ASP A 38 20.06 3.71 22.78
C ASP A 38 20.32 4.99 21.96
N THR A 39 19.39 5.96 21.96
CA THR A 39 19.61 7.28 21.34
C THR A 39 20.55 8.19 22.15
N LEU A 40 20.81 7.85 23.40
CA LEU A 40 21.72 8.59 24.31
C LEU A 40 23.12 8.00 24.33
N VAL A 41 23.36 6.76 23.85
CA VAL A 41 24.66 6.08 23.88
C VAL A 41 25.40 6.22 22.55
N GLY A 42 26.63 6.71 22.60
CA GLY A 42 27.52 7.15 21.56
C GLY A 42 27.60 6.35 20.27
N ASN A 43 26.88 6.78 19.26
CA ASN A 43 27.16 6.41 17.87
C ASN A 43 28.15 7.44 17.29
N PRO A 44 29.40 7.05 16.91
CA PRO A 44 30.43 8.01 16.50
C PRO A 44 30.03 8.88 15.30
N TRP A 45 29.24 8.35 14.35
CA TRP A 45 28.78 9.13 13.21
C TRP A 45 27.75 10.19 13.64
N VAL A 46 26.75 9.79 14.44
CA VAL A 46 25.75 10.70 15.01
C VAL A 46 26.40 11.76 15.88
N ASP A 47 27.30 11.38 16.78
CA ASP A 47 28.01 12.31 17.68
C ASP A 47 28.84 13.33 16.90
N SER A 48 29.52 12.88 15.83
CA SER A 48 30.29 13.77 14.95
C SER A 48 29.40 14.80 14.26
N LEU A 49 28.23 14.39 13.73
CA LEU A 49 27.27 15.29 13.08
C LEU A 49 26.66 16.25 14.10
N MET A 50 26.26 15.77 15.28
CA MET A 50 25.71 16.63 16.35
C MET A 50 26.71 17.69 16.79
N ALA A 51 27.98 17.34 16.90
CA ALA A 51 29.05 18.29 17.26
C ALA A 51 29.33 19.30 16.13
N ALA A 52 29.20 18.91 14.88
CA ALA A 52 29.47 19.75 13.71
C ALA A 52 28.33 20.70 13.32
N MET A 53 27.07 20.38 13.71
CA MET A 53 25.88 21.19 13.39
C MET A 53 25.68 22.29 14.44
N THR A 54 25.31 23.47 13.96
CA THR A 54 24.78 24.56 14.80
C THR A 54 23.40 24.19 15.38
N PRO A 55 22.92 24.86 16.44
CA PRO A 55 21.56 24.68 16.94
C PRO A 55 20.49 24.87 15.87
N ASP A 56 20.69 25.80 14.96
CA ASP A 56 19.75 26.11 13.87
C ASP A 56 19.75 24.99 12.81
N GLU A 57 20.92 24.47 12.42
CA GLU A 57 21.01 23.33 11.49
C GLU A 57 20.32 22.07 12.02
N ARG A 58 20.32 21.85 13.34
CA ARG A 58 19.60 20.73 13.98
C ARG A 58 18.08 20.87 13.84
N ILE A 59 17.54 22.10 13.86
CA ILE A 59 16.12 22.37 13.59
C ILE A 59 15.76 21.95 12.16
N GLY A 60 16.61 22.23 11.18
CA GLY A 60 16.38 21.84 9.79
C GLY A 60 16.20 20.33 9.61
N GLN A 61 16.90 19.50 10.41
CA GLN A 61 16.76 18.05 10.35
C GLN A 61 15.34 17.54 10.70
N LEU A 62 14.53 18.36 11.37
CA LEU A 62 13.15 18.03 11.74
C LEU A 62 12.15 18.23 10.59
N ILE A 63 12.57 18.76 9.44
CA ILE A 63 11.69 19.15 8.33
C ILE A 63 11.92 18.24 7.12
N MET A 64 10.84 17.72 6.54
CA MET A 64 10.83 16.99 5.27
C MET A 64 9.94 17.70 4.27
N MET A 65 10.53 18.17 3.16
CA MET A 65 9.81 18.85 2.08
C MET A 65 9.46 17.90 0.94
N ASP A 66 8.57 18.33 0.05
CA ASP A 66 8.18 17.58 -1.13
C ASP A 66 8.91 17.99 -2.39
N LEU A 67 9.03 17.06 -3.33
CA LEU A 67 9.53 17.32 -4.67
C LEU A 67 8.82 16.46 -5.71
N SER A 68 8.38 17.08 -6.80
CA SER A 68 7.92 16.33 -7.97
C SER A 68 9.10 15.80 -8.79
N GLY A 69 9.16 14.48 -9.00
CA GLY A 69 10.13 13.85 -9.89
C GLY A 69 9.99 14.18 -11.37
N LYS A 70 8.97 14.99 -11.75
CA LYS A 70 8.79 15.51 -13.11
C LYS A 70 9.62 16.77 -13.39
N LEU A 71 10.14 17.42 -12.35
CA LEU A 71 10.93 18.65 -12.50
C LEU A 71 12.26 18.39 -13.23
N LYS A 72 12.75 19.43 -13.91
CA LYS A 72 14.00 19.41 -14.68
C LYS A 72 15.00 20.38 -14.06
N PRO A 73 16.31 20.19 -14.32
CA PRO A 73 17.30 21.20 -13.98
C PRO A 73 16.91 22.58 -14.55
N GLY A 74 16.92 23.59 -13.68
CA GLY A 74 16.51 24.96 -14.02
C GLY A 74 15.07 25.32 -13.61
N ASP A 75 14.22 24.36 -13.27
CA ASP A 75 12.87 24.64 -12.77
C ASP A 75 12.92 25.44 -11.46
N ALA A 76 12.06 26.46 -11.36
CA ALA A 76 12.06 27.38 -10.23
C ALA A 76 11.83 26.70 -8.87
N LEU A 77 10.96 25.68 -8.83
CA LEU A 77 10.68 24.91 -7.60
C LEU A 77 11.89 24.07 -7.18
N LEU A 78 12.57 23.40 -8.14
CA LEU A 78 13.77 22.66 -7.83
C LEU A 78 14.88 23.59 -7.32
N ASN A 79 15.10 24.71 -8.03
CA ASN A 79 16.10 25.70 -7.62
C ASN A 79 15.77 26.32 -6.24
N LYS A 80 14.46 26.50 -5.91
CA LYS A 80 14.04 26.95 -4.58
C LYS A 80 14.40 25.90 -3.52
N LEU A 81 14.00 24.65 -3.73
CA LEU A 81 14.29 23.58 -2.78
C LEU A 81 15.80 23.42 -2.53
N GLU A 82 16.61 23.52 -3.58
CA GLU A 82 18.08 23.47 -3.46
C GLU A 82 18.65 24.58 -2.58
N ARG A 83 18.18 25.83 -2.77
CA ARG A 83 18.58 26.96 -1.90
C ARG A 83 18.10 26.76 -0.47
N ASP A 84 16.89 26.21 -0.31
CA ASP A 84 16.31 25.96 1.01
C ASP A 84 17.07 24.84 1.75
N ILE A 85 17.53 23.79 1.04
CA ILE A 85 18.41 22.75 1.58
C ILE A 85 19.74 23.37 2.06
N ASP A 86 20.35 24.27 1.25
CA ASP A 86 21.59 24.92 1.63
C ASP A 86 21.46 25.82 2.88
N SER A 87 20.31 26.48 3.03
CA SER A 87 20.11 27.50 4.07
C SER A 87 19.40 26.98 5.31
N CYS A 88 18.53 25.98 5.18
CA CYS A 88 17.75 25.42 6.29
C CYS A 88 18.17 24.00 6.69
N HIS A 89 18.99 23.31 5.87
CA HIS A 89 19.54 21.97 6.16
C HIS A 89 18.45 20.93 6.45
N TYR A 90 17.45 20.80 5.58
CA TYR A 90 16.33 19.88 5.74
C TYR A 90 16.76 18.43 5.98
N GLY A 91 16.00 17.72 6.84
CA GLY A 91 16.27 16.33 7.19
C GLY A 91 15.90 15.32 6.12
N GLY A 92 14.95 15.66 5.22
CA GLY A 92 14.49 14.76 4.18
C GLY A 92 13.68 15.43 3.07
N VAL A 93 13.40 14.63 2.03
CA VAL A 93 12.55 15.01 0.89
C VAL A 93 11.64 13.83 0.54
N ILE A 94 10.33 14.07 0.44
CA ILE A 94 9.38 13.11 -0.12
C ILE A 94 9.21 13.35 -1.61
N MET A 95 9.32 12.27 -2.41
CA MET A 95 9.27 12.32 -3.87
C MET A 95 7.89 11.97 -4.39
N PHE A 96 7.40 12.75 -5.36
CA PHE A 96 6.12 12.53 -6.03
C PHE A 96 6.30 12.47 -7.54
N TYR A 97 5.66 11.49 -8.19
CA TYR A 97 5.56 11.35 -9.64
C TYR A 97 6.89 11.32 -10.40
N GLY A 98 6.85 10.80 -11.61
CA GLY A 98 7.98 10.79 -12.54
C GLY A 98 8.34 9.39 -13.00
N GLY A 99 9.56 9.23 -13.54
CA GLY A 99 10.12 7.95 -13.93
C GLY A 99 11.41 7.65 -13.16
N PRO A 100 11.80 6.37 -13.04
CA PRO A 100 12.92 5.92 -12.21
C PRO A 100 14.24 6.67 -12.47
N ALA A 101 14.69 6.72 -13.71
CA ALA A 101 15.96 7.33 -14.05
C ALA A 101 16.03 8.83 -13.69
N ARG A 102 14.92 9.57 -13.87
CA ARG A 102 14.85 10.98 -13.48
C ARG A 102 14.84 11.15 -11.98
N GLN A 103 14.11 10.29 -11.25
CA GLN A 103 14.11 10.32 -9.79
C GLN A 103 15.52 10.11 -9.24
N VAL A 104 16.24 9.08 -9.72
CA VAL A 104 17.64 8.83 -9.32
C VAL A 104 18.53 10.04 -9.59
N ALA A 105 18.42 10.67 -10.75
CA ALA A 105 19.21 11.86 -11.08
C ALA A 105 18.93 13.02 -10.10
N LEU A 106 17.65 13.24 -9.73
CA LEU A 106 17.26 14.26 -8.75
C LEU A 106 17.74 13.90 -7.35
N VAL A 107 17.58 12.64 -6.92
CA VAL A 107 18.06 12.17 -5.62
C VAL A 107 19.55 12.37 -5.49
N ASN A 108 20.35 11.90 -6.45
CA ASN A 108 21.81 12.07 -6.44
C ASN A 108 22.20 13.55 -6.37
N ARG A 109 21.50 14.42 -7.12
CA ARG A 109 21.73 15.87 -7.13
C ARG A 109 21.45 16.51 -5.76
N LEU A 110 20.34 16.15 -5.10
CA LEU A 110 19.99 16.66 -3.78
C LEU A 110 20.94 16.13 -2.69
N GLN A 111 21.30 14.86 -2.76
CA GLN A 111 22.24 14.24 -1.82
C GLN A 111 23.65 14.87 -1.91
N ALA A 112 24.15 15.13 -3.12
CA ALA A 112 25.43 15.78 -3.32
C ALA A 112 25.49 17.21 -2.76
N ARG A 113 24.32 17.86 -2.59
CA ARG A 113 24.20 19.20 -2.05
C ARG A 113 24.05 19.21 -0.53
N SER A 114 23.49 18.14 0.02
CA SER A 114 23.17 18.07 1.44
C SER A 114 24.40 17.72 2.28
N ARG A 115 24.69 18.54 3.31
CA ARG A 115 25.80 18.31 4.25
C ARG A 115 25.55 17.08 5.12
N VAL A 116 24.30 16.86 5.52
CA VAL A 116 23.83 15.65 6.20
C VAL A 116 22.94 14.89 5.21
N PRO A 117 23.19 13.62 4.91
CA PRO A 117 22.40 12.88 3.93
C PRO A 117 20.89 12.96 4.20
N LEU A 118 20.10 13.17 3.14
CA LEU A 118 18.66 13.31 3.22
C LEU A 118 17.96 11.94 3.38
N MET A 119 16.96 11.86 4.23
CA MET A 119 15.95 10.81 4.10
C MET A 119 15.13 11.08 2.83
N ILE A 120 15.16 10.16 1.90
CA ILE A 120 14.37 10.24 0.67
C ILE A 120 13.15 9.33 0.85
N ALA A 121 12.00 9.97 0.97
CA ALA A 121 10.74 9.29 1.24
C ALA A 121 9.85 9.16 0.01
N GLN A 122 8.92 8.24 0.05
CA GLN A 122 7.83 8.10 -0.93
C GLN A 122 6.58 7.53 -0.23
N ASP A 123 5.39 7.76 -0.82
CA ASP A 123 4.23 6.92 -0.57
C ASP A 123 4.19 5.82 -1.61
N GLY A 124 4.54 4.63 -1.26
CA GLY A 124 4.58 3.46 -2.14
C GLY A 124 3.67 2.32 -1.67
N GLU A 125 2.44 2.60 -1.20
CA GLU A 125 1.53 1.63 -0.56
C GLU A 125 1.26 0.36 -1.40
N TRP A 126 1.42 0.43 -2.71
CA TRP A 126 1.41 -0.71 -3.65
C TRP A 126 2.66 -0.72 -4.54
N GLY A 127 3.80 -0.42 -3.95
CA GLY A 127 5.09 -0.30 -4.62
C GLY A 127 5.29 1.05 -5.32
N LEU A 128 6.41 1.16 -6.02
CA LEU A 128 6.82 2.39 -6.70
C LEU A 128 5.77 2.90 -7.69
N SER A 129 4.92 2.03 -8.25
CA SER A 129 3.88 2.39 -9.23
C SER A 129 2.80 3.32 -8.68
N MET A 130 2.73 3.52 -7.38
CA MET A 130 1.89 4.58 -6.80
C MET A 130 2.35 5.97 -7.24
N ARG A 131 3.65 6.16 -7.49
CA ARG A 131 4.28 7.45 -7.78
C ARG A 131 5.05 7.49 -9.09
N LEU A 132 5.62 6.37 -9.52
CA LEU A 132 6.46 6.29 -10.70
C LEU A 132 5.75 5.55 -11.82
N ASP A 133 6.03 5.93 -13.06
CA ASP A 133 5.68 5.18 -14.26
C ASP A 133 6.77 4.15 -14.61
N SER A 134 6.43 3.20 -15.47
CA SER A 134 7.37 2.20 -16.04
C SER A 134 8.07 1.31 -15.01
N VAL A 135 7.37 1.02 -13.91
CA VAL A 135 7.80 0.13 -12.82
C VAL A 135 6.78 -0.99 -12.58
N PRO A 136 7.13 -2.07 -11.87
CA PRO A 136 6.18 -3.11 -11.49
C PRO A 136 4.99 -2.54 -10.72
N LYS A 137 3.81 -3.11 -10.95
CA LYS A 137 2.58 -2.69 -10.27
C LYS A 137 2.06 -3.84 -9.43
N PHE A 138 2.04 -3.66 -8.12
CA PHE A 138 1.44 -4.61 -7.20
C PHE A 138 0.00 -4.22 -6.85
N PRO A 139 -0.82 -5.18 -6.40
CA PRO A 139 -2.19 -4.90 -5.99
C PRO A 139 -2.24 -4.11 -4.68
N ARG A 140 -3.35 -3.40 -4.49
CA ARG A 140 -3.62 -2.63 -3.28
C ARG A 140 -3.94 -3.52 -2.09
N ASN A 141 -3.85 -2.95 -0.91
CA ASN A 141 -3.99 -3.63 0.38
C ASN A 141 -5.29 -4.44 0.51
N LEU A 142 -6.39 -4.01 -0.12
CA LEU A 142 -7.66 -4.76 -0.03
C LEU A 142 -7.55 -6.15 -0.68
N ALA A 143 -6.85 -6.29 -1.79
CA ALA A 143 -6.55 -7.59 -2.39
C ALA A 143 -5.61 -8.42 -1.50
N LEU A 144 -4.59 -7.77 -0.93
CA LEU A 144 -3.64 -8.39 -0.02
C LEU A 144 -4.30 -8.91 1.26
N GLY A 145 -5.35 -8.21 1.73
CA GLY A 145 -6.16 -8.62 2.88
C GLY A 145 -6.89 -9.95 2.70
N ALA A 146 -7.11 -10.37 1.46
CA ALA A 146 -7.76 -11.65 1.12
C ALA A 146 -6.84 -12.87 1.25
N ILE A 147 -5.53 -12.66 1.29
CA ILE A 147 -4.51 -13.72 1.31
C ILE A 147 -4.42 -14.31 2.72
N SER A 148 -4.38 -15.62 2.84
CA SER A 148 -4.25 -16.29 4.15
C SER A 148 -2.81 -16.43 4.62
N ASP A 149 -1.86 -16.52 3.68
CA ASP A 149 -0.42 -16.67 3.94
C ASP A 149 0.26 -15.30 4.07
N ASP A 150 0.60 -14.91 5.30
CA ASP A 150 1.28 -13.64 5.57
C ASP A 150 2.73 -13.60 5.04
N GLY A 151 3.33 -14.76 4.73
CA GLY A 151 4.64 -14.86 4.09
C GLY A 151 4.69 -14.20 2.71
N ILE A 152 3.59 -14.25 1.95
CA ILE A 152 3.48 -13.57 0.65
C ILE A 152 3.51 -12.04 0.82
N ILE A 153 2.91 -11.53 1.91
CA ILE A 153 2.93 -10.10 2.21
C ILE A 153 4.32 -9.64 2.62
N TYR A 154 5.05 -10.48 3.37
CA TYR A 154 6.46 -10.24 3.68
C TYR A 154 7.33 -10.21 2.42
N GLU A 155 7.18 -11.21 1.51
CA GLU A 155 7.89 -11.24 0.22
C GLU A 155 7.62 -9.98 -0.61
N LEU A 156 6.36 -9.51 -0.63
CA LEU A 156 6.00 -8.27 -1.31
C LEU A 156 6.69 -7.05 -0.69
N GLY A 157 6.70 -6.94 0.64
CA GLY A 157 7.43 -5.88 1.33
C GLY A 157 8.92 -5.88 1.01
N ALA A 158 9.55 -7.07 0.98
CA ALA A 158 10.95 -7.22 0.62
C ALA A 158 11.24 -6.80 -0.83
N GLU A 159 10.35 -7.15 -1.78
CA GLU A 159 10.52 -6.72 -3.17
C GLU A 159 10.32 -5.21 -3.34
N ILE A 160 9.26 -4.63 -2.74
CA ILE A 160 9.06 -3.18 -2.78
C ILE A 160 10.27 -2.44 -2.19
N SER A 161 10.83 -2.92 -1.08
CA SER A 161 12.02 -2.30 -0.47
C SER A 161 13.27 -2.41 -1.35
N ARG A 162 13.44 -3.52 -2.06
CA ARG A 162 14.51 -3.68 -3.07
C ARG A 162 14.35 -2.62 -4.18
N GLU A 163 13.14 -2.49 -4.74
CA GLU A 163 12.84 -1.49 -5.77
C GLU A 163 13.08 -0.06 -5.25
N CYS A 164 12.64 0.25 -4.03
CA CYS A 164 12.88 1.55 -3.38
C CYS A 164 14.36 1.91 -3.35
N ARG A 165 15.22 0.98 -2.95
CA ARG A 165 16.68 1.18 -2.90
C ARG A 165 17.26 1.50 -4.28
N HIS A 166 16.78 0.87 -5.35
CA HIS A 166 17.23 1.12 -6.72
C HIS A 166 16.92 2.53 -7.21
N VAL A 167 15.84 3.15 -6.73
CA VAL A 167 15.46 4.53 -7.10
C VAL A 167 15.83 5.58 -6.04
N GLY A 168 16.64 5.19 -5.04
CA GLY A 168 17.14 6.08 -4.00
C GLY A 168 16.17 6.40 -2.88
N VAL A 169 15.02 5.72 -2.83
CA VAL A 169 14.09 5.79 -1.72
C VAL A 169 14.63 4.91 -0.58
N ASN A 170 14.80 5.53 0.58
CA ASN A 170 15.27 4.86 1.79
C ASN A 170 14.24 4.90 2.92
N MET A 171 13.08 5.49 2.65
CA MET A 171 11.94 5.57 3.55
C MET A 171 10.64 5.48 2.75
N ASP A 172 9.67 4.68 3.21
CA ASP A 172 8.35 4.61 2.62
C ASP A 172 7.26 4.83 3.68
N PHE A 173 6.31 5.72 3.37
CA PHE A 173 5.17 5.97 4.23
C PHE A 173 4.10 4.87 4.07
N MET A 174 4.48 3.66 4.48
CA MET A 174 3.66 2.46 4.53
C MET A 174 4.08 1.53 5.68
N PRO A 175 3.24 0.59 6.11
CA PRO A 175 1.90 0.26 5.61
C PRO A 175 0.82 1.19 6.15
N SER A 176 -0.28 1.38 5.35
CA SER A 176 -1.55 1.83 5.92
C SER A 176 -2.16 0.68 6.71
N VAL A 177 -2.40 0.93 8.00
CA VAL A 177 -3.03 -0.03 8.93
C VAL A 177 -4.39 0.46 9.42
N ASP A 178 -4.97 1.40 8.69
CA ASP A 178 -6.35 1.83 8.89
C ASP A 178 -7.32 0.68 8.61
N ILE A 179 -8.28 0.49 9.51
CA ILE A 179 -9.29 -0.57 9.37
C ILE A 179 -10.47 -0.03 8.57
N TYR A 180 -10.89 -0.73 7.52
CA TYR A 180 -12.05 -0.35 6.74
C TYR A 180 -13.35 -0.61 7.52
N ASP A 181 -13.81 0.37 8.27
CA ASP A 181 -15.00 0.28 9.14
C ASP A 181 -16.22 1.01 8.55
N ASN A 182 -16.00 2.12 7.82
CA ASN A 182 -17.05 2.91 7.22
C ASN A 182 -17.08 2.76 5.68
N PRO A 183 -18.14 2.16 5.10
CA PRO A 183 -18.27 2.03 3.64
C PRO A 183 -18.32 3.37 2.88
N ALA A 184 -18.65 4.47 3.54
CA ALA A 184 -18.62 5.81 2.96
C ALA A 184 -17.22 6.43 2.91
N ASN A 185 -16.24 5.80 3.57
CA ASN A 185 -14.86 6.27 3.54
C ASN A 185 -14.22 6.05 2.17
N THR A 186 -14.05 7.15 1.42
CA THR A 186 -13.46 7.13 0.08
C THR A 186 -11.93 7.21 0.10
N VAL A 187 -11.34 7.62 1.22
CA VAL A 187 -9.89 7.86 1.38
C VAL A 187 -9.16 6.56 1.66
N ILE A 188 -9.68 5.75 2.59
CA ILE A 188 -9.04 4.50 3.02
C ILE A 188 -9.40 3.37 2.05
N ALA A 189 -10.69 3.08 1.86
CA ALA A 189 -11.17 2.15 0.82
C ALA A 189 -10.21 0.97 0.53
N ASN A 190 -9.68 0.92 -0.70
CA ASN A 190 -8.76 -0.14 -1.15
C ASN A 190 -7.34 -0.04 -0.55
N ARG A 191 -7.04 1.01 0.23
CA ARG A 191 -5.77 1.16 0.95
C ARG A 191 -5.72 0.36 2.25
N SER A 192 -6.87 -0.12 2.76
CA SER A 192 -6.96 -0.98 3.94
C SER A 192 -6.79 -2.46 3.59
N PHE A 193 -6.17 -3.23 4.49
CA PHE A 193 -6.18 -4.71 4.42
C PHE A 193 -7.52 -5.34 4.79
N GLY A 194 -8.55 -4.55 5.10
CA GLY A 194 -9.90 -5.02 5.37
C GLY A 194 -10.53 -4.48 6.65
N SER A 195 -11.61 -5.14 7.08
CA SER A 195 -12.42 -4.71 8.23
C SER A 195 -12.09 -5.44 9.54
N ASN A 196 -11.21 -6.45 9.51
CA ASN A 196 -10.82 -7.20 10.69
C ASN A 196 -9.53 -6.65 11.31
N PRO A 197 -9.55 -6.11 12.55
CA PRO A 197 -8.36 -5.50 13.18
C PRO A 197 -7.16 -6.45 13.27
N LYS A 198 -7.40 -7.73 13.54
CA LYS A 198 -6.34 -8.73 13.68
C LYS A 198 -5.71 -9.07 12.31
N ASN A 199 -6.52 -9.14 11.25
CA ASN A 199 -6.01 -9.36 9.91
C ASN A 199 -5.17 -8.17 9.45
N VAL A 200 -5.68 -6.93 9.63
CA VAL A 200 -4.93 -5.69 9.32
C VAL A 200 -3.60 -5.65 10.09
N ALA A 201 -3.62 -5.98 11.38
CA ALA A 201 -2.42 -6.02 12.22
C ALA A 201 -1.35 -6.98 11.68
N ARG A 202 -1.73 -8.25 11.37
CA ARG A 202 -0.79 -9.25 10.84
C ARG A 202 -0.23 -8.86 9.47
N LYS A 203 -1.11 -8.42 8.55
CA LYS A 203 -0.71 -7.99 7.20
C LYS A 203 0.23 -6.78 7.25
N GLY A 204 -0.14 -5.77 8.04
CA GLY A 204 0.71 -4.59 8.24
C GLY A 204 2.07 -4.95 8.82
N CYS A 205 2.10 -5.86 9.81
CA CYS A 205 3.36 -6.32 10.42
C CYS A 205 4.24 -7.08 9.41
N ALA A 206 3.67 -8.01 8.63
CA ALA A 206 4.41 -8.76 7.61
C ALA A 206 4.98 -7.82 6.53
N MET A 207 4.18 -6.85 6.07
CA MET A 207 4.62 -5.83 5.11
C MET A 207 5.79 -5.00 5.67
N MET A 208 5.62 -4.47 6.88
CA MET A 208 6.66 -3.71 7.58
C MET A 208 7.97 -4.50 7.70
N GLN A 209 7.91 -5.75 8.16
CA GLN A 209 9.09 -6.59 8.33
C GLN A 209 9.79 -6.89 7.00
N GLY A 210 9.01 -7.14 5.92
CA GLY A 210 9.55 -7.31 4.58
C GLY A 210 10.28 -6.05 4.08
N MET A 211 9.67 -4.88 4.27
CA MET A 211 10.28 -3.60 3.90
C MET A 211 11.61 -3.34 4.63
N MET A 212 11.66 -3.65 5.91
CA MET A 212 12.87 -3.44 6.73
C MET A 212 14.03 -4.36 6.34
N GLN A 213 13.78 -5.48 5.65
CA GLN A 213 14.82 -6.42 5.21
C GLN A 213 15.91 -5.76 4.36
N ASN A 214 15.55 -4.78 3.54
CA ASN A 214 16.49 -4.02 2.70
C ASN A 214 16.79 -2.61 3.24
N HIS A 215 16.68 -2.41 4.54
CA HIS A 215 16.97 -1.15 5.20
C HIS A 215 16.16 0.04 4.64
N VAL A 216 14.86 -0.16 4.36
CA VAL A 216 13.91 0.90 4.05
C VAL A 216 13.11 1.20 5.31
N PHE A 217 13.16 2.45 5.76
CA PHE A 217 12.41 2.91 6.92
C PHE A 217 10.90 2.93 6.60
N THR A 218 10.08 2.40 7.50
CA THR A 218 8.63 2.31 7.29
C THR A 218 7.86 3.07 8.36
N THR A 219 6.60 3.46 8.04
CA THR A 219 5.72 4.16 8.99
C THR A 219 4.32 3.57 8.98
N ALA A 220 3.87 3.11 10.14
CA ALA A 220 2.47 2.74 10.31
C ALA A 220 1.57 3.98 10.24
N LYS A 221 0.52 3.96 9.42
CA LYS A 221 -0.37 5.12 9.20
C LYS A 221 -1.83 4.73 9.05
N HIS A 222 -2.74 5.67 9.37
CA HIS A 222 -2.63 7.03 9.91
C HIS A 222 -3.10 7.03 11.36
N PHE A 223 -2.19 7.16 12.29
CA PHE A 223 -2.51 7.11 13.72
C PHE A 223 -3.46 8.26 14.12
N PRO A 224 -4.46 8.01 15.01
CA PRO A 224 -4.81 6.77 15.68
C PRO A 224 -5.84 5.89 14.93
N GLY A 225 -6.02 6.03 13.61
CA GLY A 225 -6.89 5.25 12.75
C GLY A 225 -7.87 6.11 11.96
N HIS A 226 -7.75 6.11 10.64
CA HIS A 226 -8.54 6.95 9.70
C HIS A 226 -9.73 6.18 9.07
N GLY A 227 -9.99 4.93 9.49
CA GLY A 227 -10.94 4.06 8.81
C GLY A 227 -12.41 4.40 9.01
N ASN A 228 -12.77 5.06 10.14
CA ASN A 228 -14.16 5.43 10.49
C ASN A 228 -14.42 6.92 10.29
N THR A 229 -14.30 7.40 9.05
CA THR A 229 -14.66 8.77 8.67
C THR A 229 -15.26 8.78 7.28
N ASP A 230 -16.11 9.76 7.00
CA ASP A 230 -16.72 10.07 5.70
C ASP A 230 -16.17 11.36 5.08
N VAL A 231 -15.27 12.05 5.78
CA VAL A 231 -14.64 13.30 5.36
C VAL A 231 -13.18 13.04 4.96
N ASP A 232 -12.76 13.59 3.82
CA ASP A 232 -11.38 13.58 3.37
C ASP A 232 -10.55 14.64 4.13
N SER A 233 -9.49 14.21 4.80
CA SER A 233 -8.56 15.10 5.53
C SER A 233 -7.80 16.07 4.62
N HIS A 234 -7.77 15.84 3.31
CA HIS A 234 -7.26 16.81 2.33
C HIS A 234 -8.20 18.02 2.15
N GLU A 235 -9.49 17.86 2.45
CA GLU A 235 -10.50 18.91 2.24
C GLU A 235 -10.93 19.60 3.53
N ALA A 236 -11.06 18.86 4.63
CA ALA A 236 -11.49 19.36 5.94
C ALA A 236 -10.95 18.48 7.08
N LEU A 237 -11.14 18.90 8.33
CA LEU A 237 -10.77 18.11 9.51
C LEU A 237 -11.84 17.03 9.79
N PRO A 238 -11.55 15.72 9.56
CA PRO A 238 -12.47 14.64 9.85
C PRO A 238 -12.70 14.50 11.35
N VAL A 239 -13.93 14.15 11.74
CA VAL A 239 -14.30 13.91 13.13
C VAL A 239 -14.58 12.43 13.35
N ILE A 240 -13.89 11.83 14.32
CA ILE A 240 -14.10 10.44 14.72
C ILE A 240 -14.74 10.40 16.09
N ASN A 241 -16.03 10.09 16.12
CA ASN A 241 -16.83 10.09 17.36
C ASN A 241 -16.68 8.78 18.18
N ASN A 242 -15.56 8.09 18.04
CA ASN A 242 -15.29 6.85 18.76
C ASN A 242 -14.91 7.15 20.22
N THR A 243 -15.36 6.30 21.15
CA THR A 243 -14.93 6.33 22.55
C THR A 243 -13.50 5.80 22.67
N LYS A 244 -12.78 6.17 23.73
CA LYS A 244 -11.44 5.62 24.02
C LYS A 244 -11.47 4.10 24.09
N ALA A 245 -12.49 3.49 24.73
CA ALA A 245 -12.64 2.04 24.81
C ALA A 245 -12.79 1.38 23.42
N ARG A 246 -13.49 2.04 22.49
CA ARG A 246 -13.58 1.57 21.10
C ARG A 246 -12.21 1.67 20.42
N LEU A 247 -11.53 2.80 20.52
CA LEU A 247 -10.20 2.97 19.93
C LEU A 247 -9.23 1.87 20.41
N ASP A 248 -9.22 1.57 21.71
CA ASP A 248 -8.33 0.57 22.31
C ASP A 248 -8.55 -0.86 21.80
N THR A 249 -9.80 -1.18 21.52
CA THR A 249 -10.20 -2.55 21.14
C THR A 249 -10.32 -2.74 19.63
N PHE A 250 -10.22 -1.68 18.86
CA PHE A 250 -10.40 -1.74 17.41
C PHE A 250 -9.31 -0.95 16.66
N GLU A 251 -9.38 0.38 16.61
CA GLU A 251 -8.52 1.21 15.77
C GLU A 251 -7.03 1.11 16.15
N LEU A 252 -6.72 1.03 17.46
CA LEU A 252 -5.35 0.95 17.96
C LEU A 252 -4.75 -0.46 17.93
N VAL A 253 -5.55 -1.51 17.63
CA VAL A 253 -5.06 -2.90 17.60
C VAL A 253 -3.92 -3.09 16.60
N PRO A 254 -4.01 -2.65 15.33
CA PRO A 254 -2.90 -2.76 14.39
C PRO A 254 -1.66 -1.98 14.84
N PHE A 255 -1.81 -0.74 15.29
CA PHE A 255 -0.70 0.07 15.75
C PHE A 255 0.04 -0.56 16.92
N ARG A 256 -0.68 -1.02 17.96
CA ARG A 256 -0.10 -1.75 19.09
C ARG A 256 0.66 -2.99 18.63
N HIS A 257 0.12 -3.72 17.66
CA HIS A 257 0.77 -4.90 17.13
C HIS A 257 2.08 -4.57 16.40
N LEU A 258 2.09 -3.55 15.53
CA LEU A 258 3.29 -3.13 14.81
C LEU A 258 4.35 -2.55 15.78
N ILE A 259 3.94 -1.73 16.74
CA ILE A 259 4.83 -1.16 17.78
C ILE A 259 5.53 -2.29 18.55
N ASN A 260 4.77 -3.29 19.01
CA ASN A 260 5.32 -4.44 19.72
C ASN A 260 6.21 -5.34 18.86
N ASN A 261 6.20 -5.17 17.53
CA ASN A 261 7.05 -5.86 16.57
C ASN A 261 8.09 -4.94 15.93
N GLY A 262 8.44 -3.83 16.58
CA GLY A 262 9.56 -2.98 16.23
C GLY A 262 9.28 -1.97 15.12
N ALA A 263 8.05 -1.42 15.03
CA ALA A 263 7.75 -0.35 14.07
C ALA A 263 8.72 0.84 14.24
N PRO A 264 9.48 1.21 13.19
CA PRO A 264 10.47 2.29 13.30
C PRO A 264 9.82 3.67 13.23
N GLY A 265 8.65 3.80 12.57
CA GLY A 265 7.93 5.04 12.39
C GLY A 265 6.43 4.92 12.55
N VAL A 266 5.80 6.01 12.99
CA VAL A 266 4.34 6.20 13.00
C VAL A 266 4.01 7.56 12.42
N MET A 267 3.10 7.59 11.43
CA MET A 267 2.54 8.84 10.90
C MET A 267 1.20 9.13 11.56
N VAL A 268 1.08 10.33 12.11
CA VAL A 268 -0.14 10.80 12.78
C VAL A 268 -0.99 11.58 11.78
N GLY A 269 -2.20 11.10 11.52
CA GLY A 269 -3.15 11.75 10.62
C GLY A 269 -3.74 13.04 11.19
N HIS A 270 -4.44 13.80 10.35
CA HIS A 270 -5.16 15.01 10.77
C HIS A 270 -6.62 14.65 11.09
N LEU A 271 -6.88 14.19 12.31
CA LEU A 271 -8.18 13.70 12.77
C LEU A 271 -8.57 14.42 14.07
N PHE A 272 -9.84 14.78 14.21
CA PHE A 272 -10.35 15.25 15.49
C PHE A 272 -11.11 14.12 16.19
N ILE A 273 -10.71 13.82 17.42
CA ILE A 273 -11.30 12.75 18.23
C ILE A 273 -11.76 13.35 19.56
N PRO A 274 -13.04 13.74 19.66
CA PRO A 274 -13.56 14.45 20.85
C PRO A 274 -13.32 13.71 22.16
N SER A 275 -13.33 12.37 22.16
CA SER A 275 -13.11 11.57 23.36
C SER A 275 -11.68 11.61 23.91
N LEU A 276 -10.72 12.11 23.12
CA LEU A 276 -9.31 12.23 23.51
C LEU A 276 -8.92 13.66 23.88
N GLU A 277 -9.78 14.64 23.57
CA GLU A 277 -9.49 16.03 23.83
C GLU A 277 -10.27 16.54 25.05
N LYS A 278 -9.60 17.37 25.85
CA LYS A 278 -10.18 18.03 27.01
C LYS A 278 -10.79 19.36 26.59
N ASN A 279 -11.85 19.80 27.26
CA ASN A 279 -12.50 21.12 27.10
C ASN A 279 -13.20 21.37 25.75
N GLY A 280 -13.40 20.36 24.88
CA GLY A 280 -14.13 20.53 23.63
C GLY A 280 -13.37 21.25 22.50
N ASP A 281 -12.07 21.50 22.68
CA ASP A 281 -11.21 22.11 21.66
C ASP A 281 -11.05 21.16 20.47
N LYS A 282 -11.27 21.67 19.25
CA LYS A 282 -11.08 20.91 18.01
C LYS A 282 -9.60 20.86 17.63
N VAL A 283 -8.84 20.02 18.33
CA VAL A 283 -7.40 19.84 18.07
C VAL A 283 -7.18 18.65 17.14
N PRO A 284 -6.57 18.84 15.94
CA PRO A 284 -6.15 17.73 15.10
C PRO A 284 -5.13 16.83 15.79
N SER A 285 -5.26 15.51 15.64
CA SER A 285 -4.38 14.52 16.30
C SER A 285 -2.89 14.76 16.04
N SER A 286 -2.52 15.25 14.85
CA SER A 286 -1.13 15.56 14.49
C SER A 286 -0.49 16.73 15.25
N ILE A 287 -1.28 17.51 15.99
CA ILE A 287 -0.84 18.60 16.87
C ILE A 287 -1.40 18.44 18.29
N SER A 288 -1.91 17.27 18.64
CA SER A 288 -2.47 16.95 19.93
C SER A 288 -1.45 16.24 20.83
N LYS A 289 -1.08 16.88 21.94
CA LYS A 289 -0.24 16.27 22.96
C LYS A 289 -0.92 15.07 23.63
N ASN A 290 -2.24 15.09 23.80
CA ASN A 290 -2.99 13.97 24.36
C ASN A 290 -2.86 12.72 23.47
N VAL A 291 -2.91 12.89 22.15
CA VAL A 291 -2.82 11.78 21.19
C VAL A 291 -1.38 11.29 21.06
N ILE A 292 -0.42 12.20 20.88
CA ILE A 292 0.98 11.83 20.57
C ILE A 292 1.71 11.41 21.84
N ASP A 293 1.87 12.31 22.82
CA ASP A 293 2.57 11.95 24.04
C ASP A 293 1.72 11.02 24.91
N GLY A 294 0.41 11.31 25.07
CA GLY A 294 -0.47 10.55 25.95
C GLY A 294 -0.69 9.12 25.48
N ILE A 295 -1.19 8.92 24.25
CA ILE A 295 -1.54 7.59 23.78
C ILE A 295 -0.37 6.92 23.06
N LEU A 296 0.21 7.55 22.03
CA LEU A 296 1.21 6.88 21.21
C LEU A 296 2.48 6.56 22.00
N LYS A 297 3.05 7.56 22.68
CA LYS A 297 4.34 7.37 23.40
C LYS A 297 4.16 6.72 24.76
N ASN A 298 3.23 7.23 25.61
CA ASN A 298 3.13 6.76 26.98
C ASN A 298 2.29 5.48 27.12
N GLU A 299 1.10 5.42 26.49
CA GLU A 299 0.21 4.26 26.65
C GLU A 299 0.63 3.08 25.77
N LEU A 300 0.95 3.33 24.48
CA LEU A 300 1.42 2.28 23.56
C LEU A 300 2.92 2.03 23.63
N GLY A 301 3.68 2.87 24.35
CA GLY A 301 5.12 2.72 24.56
C GLY A 301 5.97 2.95 23.31
N PHE A 302 5.48 3.69 22.31
CA PHE A 302 6.20 3.91 21.06
C PHE A 302 7.45 4.76 21.25
N LYS A 303 8.59 4.27 20.76
CA LYS A 303 9.92 4.91 20.89
C LYS A 303 10.52 5.33 19.54
N GLY A 304 9.96 4.86 18.40
CA GLY A 304 10.41 5.21 17.06
C GLY A 304 10.07 6.65 16.64
N LEU A 305 10.35 7.03 15.39
CA LEU A 305 10.10 8.37 14.87
C LEU A 305 8.60 8.65 14.68
N VAL A 306 8.15 9.79 15.17
CA VAL A 306 6.77 10.29 14.96
C VAL A 306 6.79 11.33 13.85
N PHE A 307 5.98 11.07 12.79
CA PHE A 307 5.77 11.97 11.66
C PHE A 307 4.38 12.60 11.74
N THR A 308 4.25 13.83 11.26
CA THR A 308 2.91 14.33 10.88
C THR A 308 2.51 13.72 9.55
N ASP A 309 1.22 13.65 9.25
CA ASP A 309 0.74 13.71 7.87
C ASP A 309 1.09 15.09 7.28
N ALA A 310 0.88 15.28 5.96
CA ALA A 310 1.29 16.49 5.27
C ALA A 310 0.67 17.76 5.88
N LEU A 311 1.49 18.61 6.50
CA LEU A 311 1.02 19.81 7.19
C LEU A 311 0.39 20.87 6.24
N ALA A 312 0.59 20.73 4.93
CA ALA A 312 -0.10 21.54 3.93
C ALA A 312 -1.57 21.16 3.72
N MET A 313 -2.04 20.01 4.24
CA MET A 313 -3.43 19.56 4.12
C MET A 313 -4.39 20.47 4.88
N LYS A 314 -5.57 20.75 4.30
CA LYS A 314 -6.57 21.68 4.87
C LYS A 314 -7.11 21.24 6.23
N GLY A 315 -7.07 19.94 6.54
CA GLY A 315 -7.47 19.41 7.84
C GLY A 315 -6.70 20.00 9.02
N VAL A 316 -5.52 20.58 8.78
CA VAL A 316 -4.69 21.23 9.81
C VAL A 316 -4.25 22.63 9.42
N SER A 317 -3.85 22.90 8.16
CA SER A 317 -3.27 24.19 7.74
C SER A 317 -4.23 25.36 7.80
N GLY A 318 -5.53 25.12 7.59
CA GLY A 318 -6.55 26.19 7.54
C GLY A 318 -6.77 26.94 8.86
N SER A 319 -6.22 26.46 9.97
CA SER A 319 -6.43 27.04 11.31
C SER A 319 -5.22 27.81 11.86
N PHE A 320 -4.08 27.81 11.15
CA PHE A 320 -2.82 28.36 11.68
C PHE A 320 -2.04 29.12 10.61
N GLU A 321 -1.45 30.24 10.98
CA GLU A 321 -0.64 31.09 10.10
C GLU A 321 0.84 31.04 10.46
N GLY A 322 1.72 31.49 9.54
CA GLY A 322 3.10 31.84 9.81
C GLY A 322 4.00 30.72 10.35
N GLY A 323 3.71 29.46 10.05
CA GLY A 323 4.49 28.33 10.54
C GLY A 323 4.11 27.82 11.94
N GLU A 324 3.09 28.41 12.59
CA GLU A 324 2.62 28.02 13.93
C GLU A 324 2.22 26.55 14.00
N VAL A 325 1.67 25.98 12.91
CA VAL A 325 1.34 24.54 12.84
C VAL A 325 2.56 23.64 13.06
N ALA A 326 3.71 24.04 12.54
CA ALA A 326 4.97 23.28 12.74
C ALA A 326 5.44 23.34 14.21
N VAL A 327 5.32 24.50 14.85
CA VAL A 327 5.66 24.66 16.28
C VAL A 327 4.72 23.81 17.14
N ARG A 328 3.40 23.86 16.88
CA ARG A 328 2.42 23.05 17.64
C ARG A 328 2.61 21.54 17.45
N ALA A 329 2.94 21.09 16.25
CA ALA A 329 3.26 19.69 16.00
C ALA A 329 4.51 19.26 16.78
N PHE A 330 5.52 20.13 16.81
CA PHE A 330 6.70 19.90 17.65
C PHE A 330 6.31 19.85 19.13
N GLU A 331 5.60 20.83 19.68
CA GLU A 331 5.14 20.86 21.08
C GLU A 331 4.30 19.63 21.46
N ALA A 332 3.53 19.08 20.49
CA ALA A 332 2.76 17.86 20.70
C ALA A 332 3.58 16.57 20.73
N GLY A 333 4.86 16.63 20.33
CA GLY A 333 5.76 15.48 20.41
C GLY A 333 6.17 14.85 19.08
N VAL A 334 5.90 15.48 17.93
CA VAL A 334 6.33 15.02 16.60
C VAL A 334 7.83 15.18 16.43
N ASP A 335 8.48 14.19 15.85
CA ASP A 335 9.92 14.22 15.57
C ASP A 335 10.21 14.82 14.18
N MET A 336 9.42 14.51 13.15
CA MET A 336 9.62 15.00 11.78
C MET A 336 8.34 15.60 11.19
N LEU A 337 8.44 16.82 10.71
CA LEU A 337 7.37 17.65 10.17
C LEU A 337 7.30 17.45 8.65
N LEU A 338 6.27 16.75 8.18
CA LEU A 338 6.12 16.44 6.76
C LEU A 338 5.40 17.56 6.04
N MET A 339 6.01 18.05 4.94
CA MET A 339 5.40 18.98 3.99
C MET A 339 4.69 20.17 4.66
N PRO A 340 5.37 20.99 5.50
CA PRO A 340 4.77 22.25 5.89
C PRO A 340 4.48 23.11 4.65
N PRO A 341 3.46 24.00 4.67
CA PRO A 341 3.09 24.82 3.52
C PRO A 341 4.25 25.62 2.90
N ASP A 342 5.20 26.08 3.74
CA ASP A 342 6.47 26.63 3.33
C ASP A 342 7.55 26.23 4.35
N GLY A 343 8.58 25.52 3.88
CA GLY A 343 9.63 24.97 4.75
C GLY A 343 10.48 26.06 5.43
N VAL A 344 10.78 27.15 4.75
CA VAL A 344 11.56 28.27 5.31
C VAL A 344 10.77 28.96 6.42
N THR A 345 9.47 29.16 6.23
CA THR A 345 8.57 29.74 7.24
C THR A 345 8.47 28.82 8.47
N ALA A 346 8.30 27.51 8.27
CA ALA A 346 8.29 26.54 9.37
C ALA A 346 9.61 26.52 10.15
N TYR A 347 10.74 26.51 9.43
CA TYR A 347 12.08 26.58 10.01
C TYR A 347 12.25 27.84 10.88
N LYS A 348 11.93 29.02 10.35
CA LYS A 348 12.01 30.29 11.08
C LYS A 348 11.09 30.33 12.30
N ALA A 349 9.88 29.75 12.18
CA ALA A 349 8.93 29.67 13.30
C ALA A 349 9.49 28.81 14.45
N LEU A 350 10.14 27.69 14.14
CA LEU A 350 10.80 26.83 15.14
C LEU A 350 12.01 27.54 15.78
N VAL A 351 12.84 28.25 15.01
CA VAL A 351 13.96 29.06 15.53
C VAL A 351 13.42 30.13 16.50
N ASN A 352 12.40 30.88 16.07
CA ASN A 352 11.79 31.92 16.91
C ASN A 352 11.16 31.33 18.19
N ALA A 353 10.50 30.16 18.10
CA ALA A 353 9.90 29.49 19.24
C ALA A 353 10.95 29.01 20.25
N ARG A 354 12.12 28.55 19.78
CA ARG A 354 13.26 28.22 20.64
C ARG A 354 13.82 29.48 21.33
N ASP A 355 14.07 30.52 20.56
CA ASP A 355 14.65 31.78 21.06
C ASP A 355 13.71 32.48 22.08
N ALA A 356 12.40 32.30 21.92
CA ALA A 356 11.37 32.73 22.86
C ALA A 356 11.17 31.78 24.07
N GLY A 357 11.90 30.66 24.13
CA GLY A 357 11.79 29.67 25.21
C GLY A 357 10.51 28.82 25.19
N ARG A 358 9.74 28.81 24.09
CA ARG A 358 8.57 27.93 23.94
C ARG A 358 8.97 26.46 23.79
N ILE A 359 10.05 26.22 23.07
CA ILE A 359 10.65 24.90 22.86
C ILE A 359 12.11 24.94 23.32
N SER A 360 12.60 23.86 23.93
CA SER A 360 13.97 23.82 24.43
C SER A 360 14.96 23.33 23.37
N GLN A 361 16.22 23.81 23.45
CA GLN A 361 17.31 23.29 22.62
C GLN A 361 17.56 21.81 22.90
N ASP A 362 17.47 21.37 24.14
CA ASP A 362 17.69 19.97 24.53
C ASP A 362 16.66 19.03 23.83
N GLU A 363 15.42 19.48 23.72
CA GLU A 363 14.39 18.69 23.02
C GLU A 363 14.61 18.66 21.50
N ILE A 364 15.08 19.76 20.90
CA ILE A 364 15.50 19.81 19.50
C ILE A 364 16.69 18.85 19.28
N ASP A 365 17.68 18.89 20.15
CA ASP A 365 18.85 18.04 20.06
C ASP A 365 18.52 16.57 20.21
N ARG A 366 17.62 16.22 21.12
CA ARG A 366 17.13 14.85 21.32
C ARG A 366 16.44 14.31 20.07
N ARG A 367 15.55 15.10 19.43
CA ARG A 367 14.84 14.69 18.21
C ARG A 367 15.76 14.64 17.01
N CYS A 368 16.67 15.63 16.86
CA CYS A 368 17.67 15.61 15.81
C CYS A 368 18.55 14.35 15.91
N ARG A 369 19.03 14.02 17.11
CA ARG A 369 19.81 12.80 17.37
C ARG A 369 19.03 11.54 16.97
N LYS A 370 17.76 11.45 17.31
CA LYS A 370 16.88 10.34 16.96
C LYS A 370 16.71 10.18 15.43
N ILE A 371 16.58 11.29 14.70
CA ILE A 371 16.53 11.31 13.23
C ILE A 371 17.88 10.85 12.64
N LEU A 372 19.00 11.30 13.19
CA LEU A 372 20.32 10.89 12.73
C LEU A 372 20.59 9.40 12.99
N MET A 373 20.11 8.84 14.11
CA MET A 373 20.16 7.40 14.36
C MET A 373 19.36 6.63 13.31
N ALA A 374 18.14 7.04 12.99
CA ALA A 374 17.35 6.42 11.94
C ALA A 374 18.07 6.50 10.57
N LYS A 375 18.71 7.62 10.26
CA LYS A 375 19.55 7.77 9.05
C LYS A 375 20.72 6.79 9.04
N PHE A 376 21.35 6.58 10.17
CA PHE A 376 22.44 5.60 10.31
C PHE A 376 21.95 4.17 10.08
N GLU A 377 20.83 3.77 10.68
CA GLU A 377 20.24 2.42 10.57
C GLU A 377 19.84 2.06 9.13
N ILE A 378 19.40 3.04 8.35
CA ILE A 378 19.08 2.82 6.92
C ILE A 378 20.29 2.98 5.99
N GLY A 379 21.51 3.11 6.56
CA GLY A 379 22.77 3.10 5.82
C GLY A 379 23.15 4.44 5.16
N LEU A 380 22.56 5.56 5.58
CA LEU A 380 22.92 6.88 5.00
C LEU A 380 24.32 7.37 5.42
N ASN A 381 24.92 6.81 6.46
CA ASN A 381 26.31 7.07 6.84
C ASN A 381 27.34 6.61 5.80
N VAL A 382 26.95 5.70 4.91
CA VAL A 382 27.80 5.17 3.81
C VAL A 382 27.16 5.38 2.45
N TYR A 383 26.33 6.42 2.30
CA TYR A 383 25.62 6.72 1.07
C TYR A 383 26.58 6.82 -0.14
N GLN A 384 26.19 6.20 -1.24
CA GLN A 384 26.85 6.31 -2.54
C GLN A 384 25.81 6.75 -3.60
N PRO A 385 26.20 7.55 -4.59
CA PRO A 385 25.34 7.87 -5.71
C PRO A 385 24.86 6.62 -6.45
N ILE A 386 23.60 6.62 -6.85
CA ILE A 386 22.95 5.48 -7.49
C ILE A 386 23.15 5.56 -9.00
N SER A 387 23.47 4.43 -9.64
CA SER A 387 23.54 4.35 -11.11
C SER A 387 22.14 4.38 -11.73
N VAL A 388 22.02 5.01 -12.89
CA VAL A 388 20.82 4.93 -13.74
C VAL A 388 20.93 3.85 -14.82
N GLU A 389 22.09 3.22 -14.94
CA GLU A 389 22.35 2.16 -15.92
C GLU A 389 21.48 0.92 -15.59
N ASN A 390 20.80 0.38 -16.60
CA ASN A 390 19.90 -0.78 -16.53
C ASN A 390 18.75 -0.65 -15.49
N ILE A 391 18.41 0.56 -15.04
CA ILE A 391 17.44 0.77 -13.94
C ILE A 391 16.06 0.19 -14.27
N TYR A 392 15.63 0.22 -15.53
CA TYR A 392 14.31 -0.31 -15.91
C TYR A 392 14.31 -1.84 -15.90
N GLU A 393 15.40 -2.48 -16.33
CA GLU A 393 15.58 -3.94 -16.31
C GLU A 393 15.71 -4.45 -14.87
N GLU A 394 16.44 -3.73 -14.03
CA GLU A 394 16.63 -4.06 -12.61
C GLU A 394 15.34 -3.90 -11.78
N LEU A 395 14.42 -3.02 -12.20
CA LEU A 395 13.11 -2.88 -11.56
C LEU A 395 12.11 -3.91 -12.12
N ASN A 396 11.98 -4.04 -13.45
CA ASN A 396 10.97 -4.89 -14.10
C ASN A 396 11.44 -6.34 -14.25
N THR A 397 11.73 -7.00 -13.14
CA THR A 397 12.24 -8.37 -13.10
C THR A 397 11.16 -9.43 -13.35
N GLU A 398 11.57 -10.62 -13.83
CA GLU A 398 10.68 -11.79 -13.89
C GLU A 398 10.16 -12.19 -12.50
N TYR A 399 10.95 -11.95 -11.45
CA TYR A 399 10.55 -12.22 -10.08
C TYR A 399 9.39 -11.32 -9.64
N ALA A 400 9.44 -10.01 -9.91
CA ALA A 400 8.36 -9.08 -9.60
C ALA A 400 7.06 -9.49 -10.31
N ALA A 401 7.13 -9.87 -11.59
CA ALA A 401 5.97 -10.36 -12.35
C ALA A 401 5.42 -11.69 -11.80
N ALA A 402 6.29 -12.62 -11.40
CA ALA A 402 5.90 -13.89 -10.79
C ALA A 402 5.25 -13.67 -9.40
N LEU A 403 5.76 -12.71 -8.62
CA LEU A 403 5.22 -12.34 -7.33
C LEU A 403 3.83 -11.69 -7.47
N GLU A 404 3.63 -10.77 -8.43
CA GLU A 404 2.30 -10.22 -8.73
C GLU A 404 1.30 -11.34 -9.03
N ARG A 405 1.68 -12.30 -9.86
CA ARG A 405 0.85 -13.47 -10.18
C ARG A 405 0.55 -14.31 -8.94
N LYS A 406 1.56 -14.66 -8.13
CA LYS A 406 1.43 -15.42 -6.89
C LYS A 406 0.46 -14.74 -5.92
N ILE A 407 0.50 -13.41 -5.83
CA ILE A 407 -0.43 -12.62 -5.01
C ILE A 407 -1.87 -12.86 -5.46
N PHE A 408 -2.18 -12.75 -6.77
CA PHE A 408 -3.53 -13.01 -7.26
C PHE A 408 -3.94 -14.48 -7.15
N GLU A 409 -3.03 -15.44 -7.30
CA GLU A 409 -3.29 -16.87 -7.06
C GLU A 409 -3.75 -17.15 -5.62
N HIS A 410 -3.39 -16.29 -4.67
CA HIS A 410 -3.80 -16.40 -3.26
C HIS A 410 -4.91 -15.42 -2.85
N ALA A 411 -5.15 -14.36 -3.62
CA ALA A 411 -6.14 -13.34 -3.31
C ALA A 411 -7.52 -13.61 -3.93
N VAL A 412 -7.58 -14.06 -5.20
CA VAL A 412 -8.85 -14.26 -5.92
C VAL A 412 -9.76 -15.18 -5.12
N THR A 413 -10.98 -14.68 -4.87
CA THR A 413 -11.89 -15.24 -3.86
C THR A 413 -13.16 -15.77 -4.50
N LEU A 414 -13.48 -17.05 -4.30
CA LEU A 414 -14.77 -17.66 -4.62
C LEU A 414 -15.73 -17.45 -3.44
N VAL A 415 -16.67 -16.53 -3.59
CA VAL A 415 -17.61 -16.12 -2.53
C VAL A 415 -18.82 -17.05 -2.44
N CYS A 416 -19.33 -17.50 -3.59
CA CYS A 416 -20.49 -18.37 -3.73
C CYS A 416 -20.24 -19.37 -4.85
N ASN A 417 -20.71 -20.63 -4.68
CA ASN A 417 -20.59 -21.68 -5.69
C ASN A 417 -21.75 -22.69 -5.56
N LYS A 418 -22.90 -22.38 -6.12
CA LYS A 418 -24.08 -23.24 -6.07
C LYS A 418 -23.88 -24.48 -6.91
N ASN A 419 -24.33 -25.61 -6.37
CA ASN A 419 -24.27 -26.92 -7.04
C ASN A 419 -22.84 -27.29 -7.52
N ASN A 420 -21.80 -26.72 -6.88
CA ASN A 420 -20.40 -26.91 -7.28
C ASN A 420 -20.16 -26.63 -8.76
N LEU A 421 -20.77 -25.54 -9.28
CA LEU A 421 -20.64 -25.11 -10.68
C LEU A 421 -19.18 -24.90 -11.09
N LEU A 422 -18.41 -24.25 -10.21
CA LEU A 422 -16.97 -24.05 -10.43
C LEU A 422 -16.15 -25.14 -9.75
N PRO A 423 -15.07 -25.58 -10.37
CA PRO A 423 -14.59 -25.16 -11.69
C PRO A 423 -15.43 -25.73 -12.85
N ILE A 424 -15.58 -24.96 -13.93
CA ILE A 424 -16.24 -25.42 -15.15
C ILE A 424 -15.30 -26.42 -15.84
N LYS A 425 -15.77 -27.65 -16.01
CA LYS A 425 -14.99 -28.67 -16.74
C LYS A 425 -15.17 -28.49 -18.25
N ALA A 426 -14.09 -28.30 -18.98
CA ALA A 426 -14.09 -28.08 -20.42
C ALA A 426 -14.79 -29.21 -21.20
N MET A 427 -14.79 -30.43 -20.66
CA MET A 427 -15.38 -31.63 -21.30
C MET A 427 -16.90 -31.82 -21.07
N ASP A 428 -17.56 -30.94 -20.34
CA ASP A 428 -18.99 -31.07 -20.03
C ASP A 428 -19.93 -30.76 -21.21
N GLY A 429 -19.40 -30.41 -22.40
CA GLY A 429 -20.14 -30.08 -23.61
C GLY A 429 -21.05 -28.85 -23.51
N LYS A 430 -20.88 -28.03 -22.49
CA LYS A 430 -21.70 -26.82 -22.26
C LYS A 430 -21.31 -25.70 -23.21
N LYS A 431 -22.30 -24.98 -23.70
CA LYS A 431 -22.10 -23.72 -24.41
C LYS A 431 -21.87 -22.59 -23.41
N ILE A 432 -20.71 -21.93 -23.50
CA ILE A 432 -20.30 -20.90 -22.57
C ILE A 432 -20.20 -19.56 -23.29
N ALA A 433 -20.82 -18.53 -22.73
CA ALA A 433 -20.60 -17.14 -23.13
C ALA A 433 -19.83 -16.36 -22.06
N VAL A 434 -18.93 -15.49 -22.48
CA VAL A 434 -18.32 -14.46 -21.63
C VAL A 434 -18.90 -13.10 -22.02
N VAL A 435 -19.42 -12.36 -21.06
CA VAL A 435 -19.84 -10.97 -21.23
C VAL A 435 -18.87 -10.09 -20.48
N ALA A 436 -17.92 -9.47 -21.18
CA ALA A 436 -16.95 -8.53 -20.63
C ALA A 436 -17.58 -7.13 -20.58
N ILE A 437 -17.85 -6.64 -19.35
CA ILE A 437 -18.42 -5.31 -19.12
C ILE A 437 -17.32 -4.33 -18.71
N GLY A 438 -17.19 -3.21 -19.44
CA GLY A 438 -16.21 -2.14 -19.11
C GLY A 438 -15.03 -2.04 -20.05
N LYS A 439 -14.75 -3.04 -20.86
CA LYS A 439 -13.75 -3.01 -21.94
C LYS A 439 -14.45 -2.74 -23.27
N GLU A 440 -14.03 -1.71 -23.99
CA GLU A 440 -14.81 -1.20 -25.12
C GLU A 440 -14.53 -1.89 -26.45
N ALA A 441 -13.79 -2.89 -26.64
CA ALA A 441 -13.65 -3.55 -27.96
C ALA A 441 -12.45 -4.50 -28.11
N SER A 442 -11.78 -4.94 -27.07
CA SER A 442 -10.69 -5.89 -27.20
C SER A 442 -10.85 -7.05 -26.23
N ARG A 443 -10.48 -8.24 -26.68
CA ARG A 443 -10.30 -9.38 -25.79
C ARG A 443 -9.19 -9.04 -24.79
N THR A 444 -9.35 -9.52 -23.57
CA THR A 444 -8.35 -9.41 -22.53
C THR A 444 -7.71 -10.77 -22.28
N GLU A 445 -6.74 -10.81 -21.40
CA GLU A 445 -6.10 -12.06 -20.98
C GLU A 445 -7.12 -13.06 -20.40
N PHE A 446 -8.23 -12.56 -19.81
CA PHE A 446 -9.29 -13.42 -19.29
C PHE A 446 -9.95 -14.24 -20.42
N GLU A 447 -10.40 -13.57 -21.48
CA GLU A 447 -11.06 -14.21 -22.61
C GLU A 447 -10.09 -15.08 -23.43
N ASP A 448 -8.82 -14.66 -23.52
CA ASP A 448 -7.80 -15.43 -24.22
C ASP A 448 -7.51 -16.75 -23.49
N VAL A 449 -7.38 -16.72 -22.16
CA VAL A 449 -7.20 -17.95 -21.35
C VAL A 449 -8.45 -18.82 -21.40
N ALA A 450 -9.64 -18.22 -21.29
CA ALA A 450 -10.90 -18.97 -21.40
C ALA A 450 -11.03 -19.71 -22.74
N GLY A 451 -10.68 -19.04 -23.84
CA GLY A 451 -10.68 -19.65 -25.18
C GLY A 451 -9.59 -20.69 -25.43
N GLN A 452 -8.48 -20.64 -24.67
CA GLN A 452 -7.44 -21.70 -24.74
C GLN A 452 -7.84 -22.98 -23.98
N ILE A 453 -8.65 -22.84 -22.92
CA ILE A 453 -9.03 -23.97 -22.05
C ILE A 453 -10.33 -24.63 -22.54
N ALA A 454 -11.26 -23.86 -23.13
CA ALA A 454 -12.56 -24.34 -23.56
C ALA A 454 -12.85 -23.95 -25.02
N ASP A 455 -12.98 -24.94 -25.92
CA ASP A 455 -13.12 -24.75 -27.37
C ASP A 455 -14.40 -23.99 -27.80
N SER A 456 -15.39 -23.80 -26.93
CA SER A 456 -16.71 -23.26 -27.24
C SER A 456 -17.08 -21.99 -26.51
N VAL A 457 -16.08 -21.12 -26.21
CA VAL A 457 -16.32 -19.85 -25.52
C VAL A 457 -16.58 -18.72 -26.53
N GLU A 458 -17.78 -18.14 -26.53
CA GLU A 458 -18.08 -16.93 -27.28
C GLU A 458 -18.00 -15.70 -26.37
N VAL A 459 -17.39 -14.61 -26.88
CA VAL A 459 -17.13 -13.38 -26.11
C VAL A 459 -17.96 -12.22 -26.63
N PHE A 460 -18.69 -11.58 -25.73
CA PHE A 460 -19.43 -10.34 -25.94
C PHE A 460 -18.79 -9.22 -25.11
N THR A 461 -18.46 -8.10 -25.74
CA THR A 461 -17.92 -6.93 -25.06
C THR A 461 -18.93 -5.80 -25.02
N VAL A 462 -18.99 -5.09 -23.89
CA VAL A 462 -19.92 -3.97 -23.71
C VAL A 462 -19.35 -2.92 -22.76
N SER A 463 -19.56 -1.64 -23.09
CA SER A 463 -19.20 -0.55 -22.18
C SER A 463 -20.08 -0.58 -20.93
N LYS A 464 -19.50 -0.30 -19.76
CA LYS A 464 -20.27 -0.12 -18.51
C LYS A 464 -21.29 1.00 -18.57
N SER A 465 -21.09 1.99 -19.44
CA SER A 465 -22.01 3.11 -19.70
C SER A 465 -23.01 2.85 -20.84
N ALA A 466 -23.07 1.62 -21.36
CA ALA A 466 -24.01 1.26 -22.42
C ALA A 466 -25.47 1.46 -21.98
N SER A 467 -26.34 1.71 -22.97
CA SER A 467 -27.76 1.87 -22.71
C SER A 467 -28.43 0.55 -22.33
N GLU A 468 -29.60 0.63 -21.70
CA GLU A 468 -30.42 -0.55 -21.40
C GLU A 468 -30.78 -1.33 -22.68
N ALA A 469 -31.03 -0.64 -23.80
CA ALA A 469 -31.31 -1.27 -25.09
C ALA A 469 -30.11 -2.11 -25.58
N THR A 470 -28.88 -1.63 -25.39
CA THR A 470 -27.67 -2.37 -25.75
C THR A 470 -27.50 -3.62 -24.88
N PHE A 471 -27.73 -3.52 -23.57
CA PHE A 471 -27.70 -4.69 -22.68
C PHE A 471 -28.77 -5.71 -23.01
N ASN A 472 -29.99 -5.26 -23.35
CA ASN A 472 -31.09 -6.15 -23.79
C ASN A 472 -30.75 -6.88 -25.10
N ALA A 473 -30.10 -6.21 -26.05
CA ALA A 473 -29.67 -6.84 -27.31
C ALA A 473 -28.60 -7.93 -27.06
N ILE A 474 -27.71 -7.75 -26.05
CA ILE A 474 -26.79 -8.80 -25.65
C ILE A 474 -27.54 -9.94 -24.95
N ALA A 475 -28.47 -9.67 -24.03
CA ALA A 475 -29.25 -10.69 -23.35
C ALA A 475 -30.00 -11.60 -24.35
N ALA A 476 -30.54 -11.03 -25.43
CA ALA A 476 -31.21 -11.78 -26.49
C ALA A 476 -30.29 -12.78 -27.21
N LYS A 477 -29.00 -12.49 -27.34
CA LYS A 477 -28.00 -13.38 -27.93
C LYS A 477 -27.58 -14.53 -27.01
N LEU A 478 -27.82 -14.40 -25.69
CA LEU A 478 -27.39 -15.36 -24.69
C LEU A 478 -28.37 -16.51 -24.45
N THR A 479 -29.47 -16.59 -25.22
CA THR A 479 -30.53 -17.60 -25.05
C THR A 479 -30.04 -19.04 -25.14
N ASP A 480 -29.09 -19.31 -26.04
CA ASP A 480 -28.63 -20.68 -26.37
C ASP A 480 -27.42 -21.13 -25.55
N TYR A 481 -26.96 -20.32 -24.56
CA TYR A 481 -25.84 -20.64 -23.73
C TYR A 481 -26.29 -21.27 -22.40
N ASP A 482 -25.55 -22.30 -21.96
CA ASP A 482 -25.81 -23.02 -20.70
C ASP A 482 -25.25 -22.24 -19.49
N VAL A 483 -24.11 -21.61 -19.68
CA VAL A 483 -23.41 -20.81 -18.64
C VAL A 483 -23.00 -19.47 -19.22
N VAL A 484 -23.27 -18.40 -18.51
CA VAL A 484 -22.82 -17.06 -18.84
C VAL A 484 -21.85 -16.56 -17.76
N ILE A 485 -20.60 -16.31 -18.15
CA ILE A 485 -19.61 -15.68 -17.29
C ILE A 485 -19.70 -14.17 -17.54
N VAL A 486 -20.09 -13.40 -16.54
CA VAL A 486 -20.07 -11.95 -16.59
C VAL A 486 -18.79 -11.48 -15.91
N ALA A 487 -17.85 -10.95 -16.70
CA ALA A 487 -16.61 -10.37 -16.22
C ALA A 487 -16.76 -8.84 -16.12
N PHE A 488 -16.83 -8.29 -14.92
CA PHE A 488 -16.99 -6.86 -14.68
C PHE A 488 -15.66 -6.18 -14.46
N HIS A 489 -15.19 -5.43 -15.44
CA HIS A 489 -13.97 -4.63 -15.43
C HIS A 489 -14.27 -3.22 -14.93
N GLY A 490 -14.48 -3.08 -13.60
CA GLY A 490 -14.93 -1.83 -12.96
C GLY A 490 -13.86 -0.75 -12.89
N GLY A 491 -12.59 -1.14 -12.90
CA GLY A 491 -11.45 -0.23 -12.67
C GLY A 491 -11.43 0.31 -11.24
N HIS A 492 -10.66 1.39 -11.04
CA HIS A 492 -10.58 2.08 -9.75
C HIS A 492 -11.67 3.15 -9.61
N ALA A 493 -12.93 2.75 -9.74
CA ALA A 493 -14.02 3.68 -9.50
C ALA A 493 -14.17 4.00 -8.02
N TYR A 494 -14.48 5.25 -7.71
CA TYR A 494 -14.74 5.69 -6.34
C TYR A 494 -15.84 4.86 -5.67
N PRO A 495 -15.79 4.66 -4.34
CA PRO A 495 -16.72 3.81 -3.59
C PRO A 495 -18.22 4.15 -3.76
N THR A 496 -18.54 5.35 -4.21
CA THR A 496 -19.94 5.78 -4.42
C THR A 496 -20.69 4.93 -5.45
N SER A 497 -20.06 4.62 -6.57
CA SER A 497 -20.67 3.81 -7.64
C SER A 497 -19.91 2.52 -7.98
N PHE A 498 -18.63 2.41 -7.62
CA PHE A 498 -17.74 1.34 -8.07
C PHE A 498 -17.73 1.16 -9.59
N GLY A 499 -18.06 2.21 -10.36
CA GLY A 499 -18.17 2.15 -11.82
C GLY A 499 -19.40 1.40 -12.35
N THR A 500 -20.37 1.06 -11.50
CA THR A 500 -21.64 0.47 -11.92
C THR A 500 -22.61 1.54 -12.44
N THR A 501 -23.54 1.13 -13.32
CA THR A 501 -24.66 1.97 -13.77
C THR A 501 -25.98 1.22 -13.55
N PRO A 502 -27.13 1.93 -13.43
CA PRO A 502 -28.44 1.27 -13.27
C PRO A 502 -28.77 0.29 -14.40
N ALA A 503 -28.41 0.61 -15.64
CA ALA A 503 -28.63 -0.27 -16.78
C ALA A 503 -27.81 -1.58 -16.67
N MET A 504 -26.56 -1.48 -16.22
CA MET A 504 -25.68 -2.62 -16.01
C MET A 504 -26.17 -3.50 -14.85
N THR A 505 -26.50 -2.92 -13.69
CA THR A 505 -26.95 -3.72 -12.54
C THR A 505 -28.24 -4.45 -12.86
N LYS A 506 -29.21 -3.77 -13.50
CA LYS A 506 -30.45 -4.38 -13.97
C LYS A 506 -30.21 -5.53 -14.97
N PHE A 507 -29.24 -5.38 -15.88
CA PHE A 507 -28.86 -6.45 -16.82
C PHE A 507 -28.35 -7.69 -16.07
N VAL A 508 -27.43 -7.55 -15.14
CA VAL A 508 -26.86 -8.67 -14.37
C VAL A 508 -27.93 -9.34 -13.52
N ASP A 509 -28.79 -8.57 -12.84
CA ASP A 509 -29.88 -9.08 -12.01
C ASP A 509 -30.91 -9.87 -12.84
N ASN A 510 -31.29 -9.36 -14.00
CA ASN A 510 -32.21 -10.05 -14.94
C ASN A 510 -31.56 -11.31 -15.50
N LEU A 511 -30.30 -11.26 -15.86
CA LEU A 511 -29.56 -12.40 -16.38
C LEU A 511 -29.46 -13.52 -15.33
N ALA A 512 -29.15 -13.18 -14.07
CA ALA A 512 -29.07 -14.13 -12.95
C ALA A 512 -30.41 -14.79 -12.63
N ALA A 513 -31.54 -14.11 -12.94
CA ALA A 513 -32.89 -14.69 -12.78
C ALA A 513 -33.26 -15.69 -13.90
N ALA A 514 -32.62 -15.57 -15.07
CA ALA A 514 -32.98 -16.34 -16.27
C ALA A 514 -31.97 -17.42 -16.67
N LYS A 515 -30.71 -17.29 -16.24
CA LYS A 515 -29.58 -18.11 -16.68
C LYS A 515 -28.66 -18.54 -15.53
N THR A 516 -27.83 -19.55 -15.78
CA THR A 516 -26.71 -19.91 -14.87
C THR A 516 -25.58 -18.89 -15.06
N VAL A 517 -25.42 -17.99 -14.10
CA VAL A 517 -24.44 -16.90 -14.16
C VAL A 517 -23.27 -17.18 -13.22
N VAL A 518 -22.05 -17.05 -13.76
CA VAL A 518 -20.82 -16.83 -12.99
C VAL A 518 -20.52 -15.33 -13.06
N PHE A 519 -20.45 -14.66 -11.94
CA PHE A 519 -20.15 -13.22 -11.87
C PHE A 519 -18.76 -13.00 -11.28
N ASP A 520 -17.83 -12.57 -12.11
CA ASP A 520 -16.46 -12.22 -11.72
C ASP A 520 -16.29 -10.71 -11.71
N VAL A 521 -15.84 -10.17 -10.57
CA VAL A 521 -15.68 -8.73 -10.39
C VAL A 521 -14.22 -8.35 -10.23
N PHE A 522 -13.67 -7.68 -11.23
CA PHE A 522 -12.34 -7.04 -11.21
C PHE A 522 -12.46 -5.65 -10.57
N ASN A 523 -12.89 -5.64 -9.31
CA ASN A 523 -13.18 -4.43 -8.53
C ASN A 523 -13.18 -4.75 -7.03
N SER A 524 -13.33 -3.72 -6.19
CA SER A 524 -13.61 -3.90 -4.77
C SER A 524 -14.83 -4.82 -4.56
N PRO A 525 -14.76 -5.78 -3.61
CA PRO A 525 -15.90 -6.66 -3.30
C PRO A 525 -17.16 -5.89 -2.92
N LEU A 526 -17.02 -4.65 -2.44
CA LEU A 526 -18.15 -3.80 -2.08
C LEU A 526 -18.98 -3.34 -3.29
N CYS A 527 -18.47 -3.45 -4.52
CA CYS A 527 -19.28 -3.20 -5.71
C CYS A 527 -20.51 -4.14 -5.78
N LEU A 528 -20.42 -5.32 -5.18
CA LEU A 528 -21.52 -6.28 -5.10
C LEU A 528 -22.71 -5.75 -4.30
N THR A 529 -22.54 -4.76 -3.43
CA THR A 529 -23.67 -4.10 -2.74
C THR A 529 -24.60 -3.31 -3.66
N LYS A 530 -24.22 -3.14 -4.93
CA LYS A 530 -25.03 -2.44 -5.94
C LYS A 530 -25.97 -3.37 -6.71
N PHE A 531 -25.94 -4.68 -6.45
CA PHE A 531 -26.74 -5.70 -7.13
C PHE A 531 -27.78 -6.29 -6.17
N ASP A 532 -29.03 -6.40 -6.65
CA ASP A 532 -30.16 -6.84 -5.82
C ASP A 532 -30.33 -8.38 -5.81
N SER A 533 -29.82 -9.06 -6.83
CA SER A 533 -30.07 -10.50 -7.06
C SER A 533 -28.83 -11.38 -6.83
N LEU A 534 -27.93 -11.01 -5.91
CA LEU A 534 -26.73 -11.82 -5.59
C LEU A 534 -27.07 -13.25 -5.16
N ASP A 535 -28.23 -13.45 -4.53
CA ASP A 535 -28.76 -14.76 -4.13
C ASP A 535 -29.16 -15.63 -5.31
N LYS A 536 -29.39 -15.09 -6.51
CA LYS A 536 -29.71 -15.85 -7.74
C LYS A 536 -28.47 -16.25 -8.51
N ILE A 537 -27.36 -15.53 -8.38
CA ILE A 537 -26.10 -15.83 -9.06
C ILE A 537 -25.58 -17.21 -8.63
N ALA A 538 -25.18 -18.02 -9.61
CA ALA A 538 -24.72 -19.39 -9.38
C ALA A 538 -23.32 -19.47 -8.78
N ALA A 539 -22.39 -18.62 -9.25
CA ALA A 539 -21.07 -18.47 -8.63
C ALA A 539 -20.63 -17.00 -8.66
N ILE A 540 -20.01 -16.53 -7.58
CA ILE A 540 -19.47 -15.18 -7.45
C ILE A 540 -17.99 -15.28 -7.18
N VAL A 541 -17.19 -14.63 -8.03
CA VAL A 541 -15.74 -14.52 -7.93
C VAL A 541 -15.38 -13.05 -7.71
N VAL A 542 -14.44 -12.78 -6.81
CA VAL A 542 -13.88 -11.45 -6.59
C VAL A 542 -12.39 -11.49 -6.95
N SER A 543 -12.03 -10.76 -7.98
CA SER A 543 -10.67 -10.66 -8.52
C SER A 543 -9.98 -9.35 -8.15
N TYR A 544 -10.65 -8.48 -7.37
CA TYR A 544 -10.18 -7.24 -6.73
C TYR A 544 -9.74 -6.14 -7.70
N GLU A 545 -8.81 -6.42 -8.60
CA GLU A 545 -8.23 -5.41 -9.51
C GLU A 545 -8.30 -5.86 -10.97
N ASP A 546 -8.37 -4.88 -11.88
CA ASP A 546 -8.39 -5.11 -13.33
C ASP A 546 -6.96 -5.04 -13.90
N GLY A 547 -6.10 -5.98 -13.49
CA GLY A 547 -4.73 -6.15 -13.96
C GLY A 547 -4.57 -7.40 -14.84
N LYS A 548 -3.47 -7.47 -15.60
CA LYS A 548 -3.16 -8.62 -16.45
C LYS A 548 -3.14 -9.93 -15.65
N ALA A 549 -2.37 -9.96 -14.56
CA ALA A 549 -2.23 -11.14 -13.71
C ALA A 549 -3.57 -11.55 -13.07
N ALA A 550 -4.39 -10.60 -12.60
CA ALA A 550 -5.70 -10.88 -12.03
C ALA A 550 -6.63 -11.56 -13.04
N ARG A 551 -6.69 -11.05 -14.29
CA ARG A 551 -7.53 -11.60 -15.36
C ARG A 551 -7.11 -13.02 -15.76
N GLU A 552 -5.80 -13.23 -15.93
CA GLU A 552 -5.23 -14.54 -16.26
C GLU A 552 -5.50 -15.59 -15.16
N VAL A 553 -5.26 -15.21 -13.91
CA VAL A 553 -5.42 -16.08 -12.75
C VAL A 553 -6.90 -16.43 -12.55
N SER A 554 -7.80 -15.45 -12.61
CA SER A 554 -9.23 -15.69 -12.42
C SER A 554 -9.79 -16.65 -13.48
N ALA A 555 -9.46 -16.46 -14.75
CA ALA A 555 -9.87 -17.39 -15.80
C ALA A 555 -9.37 -18.82 -15.52
N ARG A 556 -8.11 -18.99 -15.14
CA ARG A 556 -7.54 -20.29 -14.77
C ARG A 556 -8.24 -20.95 -13.58
N MET A 557 -8.70 -20.16 -12.61
CA MET A 557 -9.45 -20.64 -11.46
C MET A 557 -10.87 -21.07 -11.82
N ILE A 558 -11.57 -20.26 -12.64
CA ILE A 558 -12.92 -20.57 -13.10
C ILE A 558 -12.96 -21.89 -13.87
N PHE A 559 -11.93 -22.16 -14.69
CA PHE A 559 -11.78 -23.41 -15.45
C PHE A 559 -10.94 -24.49 -14.73
N GLY A 560 -10.57 -24.29 -13.46
CA GLY A 560 -10.01 -25.30 -12.58
C GLY A 560 -8.53 -25.62 -12.74
N THR A 561 -7.78 -24.89 -13.57
CA THR A 561 -6.33 -25.07 -13.70
C THR A 561 -5.54 -24.48 -12.54
N LEU A 562 -6.20 -23.62 -11.72
CA LEU A 562 -5.73 -23.12 -10.43
C LEU A 562 -6.82 -23.25 -9.37
N PRO A 563 -6.47 -23.42 -8.07
CA PRO A 563 -7.45 -23.47 -6.98
C PRO A 563 -7.82 -22.05 -6.52
N PHE A 564 -9.04 -21.84 -6.04
CA PHE A 564 -9.39 -20.65 -5.26
C PHE A 564 -8.89 -20.77 -3.83
N LEU A 565 -8.20 -19.73 -3.33
CA LEU A 565 -7.58 -19.72 -2.00
C LEU A 565 -7.97 -18.50 -1.15
N GLY A 566 -8.48 -17.42 -1.79
CA GLY A 566 -8.77 -16.15 -1.15
C GLY A 566 -9.97 -16.18 -0.20
N ARG A 567 -10.01 -15.21 0.71
CA ARG A 567 -11.13 -14.94 1.62
C ARG A 567 -11.45 -13.45 1.62
N LEU A 568 -12.74 -13.10 1.67
CA LEU A 568 -13.17 -11.69 1.69
C LEU A 568 -12.51 -10.93 2.85
N PRO A 569 -11.80 -9.83 2.58
CA PRO A 569 -11.21 -8.99 3.63
C PRO A 569 -12.25 -8.07 4.30
N VAL A 570 -13.42 -7.89 3.65
CA VAL A 570 -14.55 -7.08 4.13
C VAL A 570 -15.85 -7.82 3.88
N GLY A 571 -16.85 -7.58 4.73
CA GLY A 571 -18.20 -8.10 4.52
C GLY A 571 -18.94 -7.32 3.41
N ILE A 572 -19.74 -8.02 2.63
CA ILE A 572 -20.59 -7.44 1.57
C ILE A 572 -22.02 -7.25 2.11
N ASN A 573 -22.56 -8.30 2.72
CA ASN A 573 -23.90 -8.32 3.33
C ASN A 573 -23.99 -9.41 4.41
N LYS A 574 -25.20 -9.65 4.94
CA LYS A 574 -25.42 -10.66 6.00
C LYS A 574 -25.05 -12.11 5.58
N ASN A 575 -25.07 -12.42 4.28
CA ASN A 575 -24.78 -13.76 3.76
C ASN A 575 -23.29 -13.91 3.40
N PHE A 576 -22.63 -12.83 2.99
CA PHE A 576 -21.23 -12.77 2.58
C PHE A 576 -20.46 -11.89 3.54
N LYS A 577 -20.08 -12.47 4.69
CA LYS A 577 -19.35 -11.79 5.76
C LYS A 577 -17.85 -11.73 5.45
N GLU A 578 -17.13 -10.89 6.16
CA GLU A 578 -15.66 -10.94 6.21
C GLU A 578 -15.20 -12.37 6.54
N GLY A 579 -14.13 -12.84 5.90
CA GLY A 579 -13.61 -14.21 5.98
C GLY A 579 -14.32 -15.24 5.09
N THR A 580 -15.42 -14.89 4.41
CA THR A 580 -16.08 -15.78 3.44
C THR A 580 -15.15 -16.09 2.27
N GLY A 581 -15.03 -17.38 1.93
CA GLY A 581 -14.25 -17.86 0.79
C GLY A 581 -14.32 -19.38 0.70
N ILE A 582 -14.60 -19.89 -0.50
CA ILE A 582 -14.66 -21.33 -0.80
C ILE A 582 -13.32 -21.75 -1.38
N ILE A 583 -12.64 -22.64 -0.68
CA ILE A 583 -11.37 -23.19 -1.15
C ILE A 583 -11.64 -24.38 -2.07
N THR A 584 -11.00 -24.39 -3.24
CA THR A 584 -11.12 -25.47 -4.22
C THR A 584 -9.80 -26.24 -4.38
N LYS A 585 -9.83 -27.32 -5.15
CA LYS A 585 -8.63 -28.06 -5.56
C LYS A 585 -8.40 -27.82 -7.05
N LYS A 586 -7.13 -27.83 -7.46
CA LYS A 586 -6.75 -27.85 -8.86
C LYS A 586 -7.29 -29.13 -9.52
N ILE A 587 -7.88 -29.01 -10.71
CA ILE A 587 -8.19 -30.17 -11.56
C ILE A 587 -6.94 -30.50 -12.36
N VAL A 588 -6.51 -31.74 -12.31
CA VAL A 588 -5.50 -32.23 -13.25
C VAL A 588 -6.24 -32.49 -14.56
N LEU A 589 -5.93 -31.73 -15.59
CA LEU A 589 -6.38 -32.02 -16.95
C LEU A 589 -5.56 -33.22 -17.42
N GLU A 590 -6.17 -34.41 -17.51
CA GLU A 590 -5.58 -35.60 -18.11
C GLU A 590 -5.49 -35.45 -19.63
#